data_9b9d64529c76217a1cc668d5a6f33ecf
#
_entry.id   9b9d64529c76217a1cc668d5a6f33ecf
#
_cell.length_a   1.000
_cell.length_b   1.000
_cell.length_c   1.000
_cell.angle_alpha   90.00
_cell.angle_beta   90.00
_cell.angle_gamma   90.00
#
_symmetry.space_group_name_H-M   'P 1'
#
loop_
_entity.id
_entity.type
_entity.pdbx_description
1 polymer ?
#
loop_
_entity_poly.entity_id
_entity_poly.type
_entity_poly.pdbx_seq_one_letter_code
_entity_poly.pdbx_strand_id
1 'polypeptide(L)'
;MPGGGNALEAQVVIGLDAVIVAVTGDTPRILAVRGSDRSRAGSPDPPGPEAGGGPDAIPSGPFDPSGDRTLELGLRRWVREQTGLGVGYVEQLYTFGDRNRDPLERRGGPRVISVAYLALVREGKPSGSAGADWCDWYRFFPWEDWRGGPPAVIGAHIEPALEDWVRREPDRRVRAERRERGDIHVGRRGAPWVPERVLERYELIYEIGLAAESARDRGVSRPAPSGAPPSGAPPGDAEPGRRDGWRKRMGQPMALDHRRILATALGRLRGKLKYRPVVFELLPAEFTLLGLQRVLEALGGVRLHKQNLRRLVETGGLVEGTGRFDLRTGGRPAELFRFRRSVLRERPASGVGLPGIRHGA
;
A
#
# COMPACT_ATOMS: atom_id res chain seq x y z
N MET A 1 6.46 -52.48 21.87
CA MET A 1 6.68 -51.03 22.17
C MET A 1 6.60 -50.28 20.85
N PRO A 2 5.51 -49.57 20.50
CA PRO A 2 5.50 -48.69 19.35
C PRO A 2 6.17 -47.38 19.72
N GLY A 3 7.21 -47.06 18.99
CA GLY A 3 7.95 -45.80 19.14
C GLY A 3 7.06 -44.59 18.90
N GLY A 4 6.96 -43.74 19.90
CA GLY A 4 6.33 -42.43 19.80
C GLY A 4 7.09 -41.57 18.81
N GLY A 5 6.55 -41.44 17.62
CA GLY A 5 6.97 -40.41 16.67
C GLY A 5 6.64 -39.06 17.32
N ASN A 6 7.69 -38.35 17.70
CA ASN A 6 7.61 -36.96 18.14
C ASN A 6 7.11 -36.14 16.94
N ALA A 7 5.80 -35.97 16.82
CA ALA A 7 5.22 -35.01 15.89
C ALA A 7 5.78 -33.64 16.34
N LEU A 8 6.75 -33.11 15.60
CA LEU A 8 7.20 -31.73 15.77
C LEU A 8 5.95 -30.86 15.70
N GLU A 9 5.49 -30.37 16.86
CA GLU A 9 4.38 -29.41 16.92
C GLU A 9 4.74 -28.25 15.98
N ALA A 10 3.94 -28.05 14.98
CA ALA A 10 4.16 -26.98 13.99
C ALA A 10 4.05 -25.63 14.75
N GLN A 11 5.19 -25.05 15.04
CA GLN A 11 5.26 -23.78 15.75
C GLN A 11 4.68 -22.67 14.86
N VAL A 12 3.69 -21.94 15.39
CA VAL A 12 3.09 -20.77 14.74
C VAL A 12 3.55 -19.50 15.45
N VAL A 13 4.04 -18.54 14.70
CA VAL A 13 4.43 -17.22 15.19
C VAL A 13 3.45 -16.18 14.67
N ILE A 14 2.96 -15.31 15.55
CA ILE A 14 2.15 -14.16 15.17
C ILE A 14 3.08 -12.99 14.89
N GLY A 15 3.07 -12.50 13.64
CA GLY A 15 3.72 -11.28 13.23
C GLY A 15 2.77 -10.08 13.30
N LEU A 16 3.29 -8.90 13.58
CA LEU A 16 2.57 -7.64 13.61
C LEU A 16 3.19 -6.72 12.56
N ASP A 17 2.41 -6.25 11.60
CA ASP A 17 2.86 -5.38 10.50
C ASP A 17 2.16 -4.03 10.56
N ALA A 18 2.91 -2.92 10.43
CA ALA A 18 2.37 -1.56 10.50
C ALA A 18 2.52 -0.81 9.17
N VAL A 19 1.40 -0.51 8.50
CA VAL A 19 1.38 0.46 7.41
C VAL A 19 1.14 1.84 8.01
N ILE A 20 2.23 2.62 8.12
CA ILE A 20 2.19 3.97 8.69
C ILE A 20 2.14 4.97 7.55
N VAL A 21 1.04 5.73 7.48
CA VAL A 21 0.76 6.69 6.39
C VAL A 21 0.84 8.11 6.91
N ALA A 22 1.48 8.97 6.13
CA ALA A 22 1.51 10.41 6.28
C ALA A 22 1.26 11.09 4.92
N VAL A 23 1.00 12.40 4.93
CA VAL A 23 0.96 13.21 3.71
C VAL A 23 1.75 14.49 3.94
N THR A 24 2.71 14.76 3.04
CA THR A 24 3.51 15.97 3.05
C THR A 24 3.33 16.69 1.73
N GLY A 25 2.82 17.94 1.81
CA GLY A 25 2.44 18.68 0.61
C GLY A 25 1.29 17.99 -0.13
N ASP A 26 1.59 17.45 -1.31
CA ASP A 26 0.69 16.66 -2.16
C ASP A 26 1.16 15.22 -2.38
N THR A 27 2.14 14.77 -1.58
CA THR A 27 2.73 13.42 -1.69
C THR A 27 2.26 12.53 -0.55
N PRO A 28 1.56 11.44 -0.84
CA PRO A 28 1.20 10.44 0.16
C PRO A 28 2.42 9.58 0.45
N ARG A 29 2.76 9.43 1.72
CA ARG A 29 3.98 8.74 2.15
C ARG A 29 3.66 7.57 3.04
N ILE A 30 4.46 6.53 2.92
CA ILE A 30 4.53 5.45 3.88
C ILE A 30 5.89 5.45 4.56
N LEU A 31 5.91 5.06 5.81
CA LEU A 31 7.17 4.79 6.48
C LEU A 31 7.65 3.40 6.10
N ALA A 32 8.79 3.35 5.42
CA ALA A 32 9.46 2.11 5.07
C ALA A 32 10.73 1.97 5.93
N VAL A 33 11.04 0.74 6.29
CA VAL A 33 12.31 0.36 6.89
C VAL A 33 13.13 -0.39 5.86
N ARG A 34 14.44 -0.24 5.86
CA ARG A 34 15.30 -1.05 5.00
C ARG A 34 15.20 -2.50 5.44
N GLY A 35 14.83 -3.37 4.53
CA GLY A 35 14.69 -4.78 4.80
C GLY A 35 16.02 -5.33 5.29
N SER A 36 16.12 -5.60 6.59
CA SER A 36 17.13 -6.53 7.07
C SER A 36 16.79 -7.88 6.45
N ASP A 37 17.77 -8.52 5.83
CA ASP A 37 17.60 -9.88 5.33
C ASP A 37 17.22 -10.78 6.53
N ARG A 38 15.91 -11.01 6.72
CA ARG A 38 15.40 -11.91 7.77
C ARG A 38 15.91 -13.34 7.61
N SER A 39 16.59 -13.66 6.50
CA SER A 39 17.32 -14.92 6.35
C SER A 39 18.44 -15.05 7.40
N ARG A 40 18.83 -13.93 8.03
CA ARG A 40 19.81 -13.86 9.13
C ARG A 40 19.19 -13.71 10.52
N ALA A 41 17.87 -13.72 10.67
CA ALA A 41 17.18 -13.60 11.97
C ALA A 41 17.33 -14.84 12.86
N GLY A 42 18.46 -15.50 12.85
CA GLY A 42 18.92 -16.57 13.71
C GLY A 42 20.43 -16.53 13.92
N SER A 43 21.12 -15.53 13.35
CA SER A 43 22.56 -15.35 13.54
C SER A 43 22.81 -14.45 14.76
N PRO A 44 23.66 -14.85 15.70
CA PRO A 44 24.04 -14.01 16.84
C PRO A 44 24.91 -12.80 16.44
N ASP A 45 25.34 -12.70 15.18
CA ASP A 45 26.18 -11.60 14.72
C ASP A 45 25.37 -10.35 14.38
N PRO A 46 25.77 -9.16 14.87
CA PRO A 46 25.13 -7.91 14.48
C PRO A 46 25.27 -7.69 12.96
N PRO A 47 24.26 -7.09 12.29
CA PRO A 47 24.35 -6.81 10.87
C PRO A 47 25.56 -5.92 10.59
N GLY A 48 26.46 -6.38 9.73
CA GLY A 48 27.61 -5.59 9.27
C GLY A 48 27.15 -4.35 8.49
N PRO A 49 28.01 -3.32 8.35
CA PRO A 49 27.66 -2.03 7.70
C PRO A 49 27.24 -2.15 6.22
N GLU A 50 27.41 -3.31 5.60
CA GLU A 50 26.97 -3.57 4.21
C GLU A 50 25.54 -4.14 4.08
N ALA A 51 24.79 -4.31 5.18
CA ALA A 51 23.46 -4.92 5.19
C ALA A 51 22.34 -4.01 4.64
N GLY A 52 22.65 -2.87 4.02
CA GLY A 52 21.70 -1.85 3.58
C GLY A 52 21.04 -2.06 2.21
N GLY A 53 21.15 -3.22 1.57
CA GLY A 53 20.76 -3.47 0.18
C GLY A 53 19.47 -4.27 -0.05
N GLY A 54 18.72 -4.63 0.97
CA GLY A 54 17.46 -5.37 0.83
C GLY A 54 16.30 -4.50 0.34
N PRO A 55 15.22 -5.12 -0.18
CA PRO A 55 14.02 -4.39 -0.58
C PRO A 55 13.37 -3.69 0.61
N ASP A 56 12.66 -2.58 0.33
CA ASP A 56 11.91 -1.85 1.35
C ASP A 56 10.90 -2.77 2.06
N ALA A 57 10.72 -2.58 3.36
CA ALA A 57 9.77 -3.31 4.19
C ALA A 57 8.91 -2.32 5.00
N ILE A 58 7.73 -2.74 5.44
CA ILE A 58 7.01 -2.00 6.48
C ILE A 58 7.55 -2.38 7.86
N PRO A 59 7.44 -1.49 8.86
CA PRO A 59 7.77 -1.83 10.25
C PRO A 59 7.00 -3.06 10.71
N SER A 60 7.71 -4.04 11.24
CA SER A 60 7.12 -5.33 11.62
C SER A 60 7.94 -6.05 12.69
N GLY A 61 7.28 -6.92 13.46
CA GLY A 61 7.95 -7.74 14.47
C GLY A 61 7.04 -8.83 15.02
N PRO A 62 7.58 -9.81 15.75
CA PRO A 62 6.77 -10.85 16.38
C PRO A 62 5.96 -10.27 17.55
N PHE A 63 4.77 -10.83 17.76
CA PHE A 63 4.02 -10.62 18.97
C PHE A 63 4.69 -11.39 20.12
N ASP A 64 4.92 -10.73 21.25
CA ASP A 64 5.41 -11.35 22.46
C ASP A 64 4.25 -11.68 23.40
N PRO A 65 3.82 -12.94 23.51
CA PRO A 65 2.68 -13.31 24.37
C PRO A 65 2.95 -13.09 25.87
N SER A 66 4.22 -12.96 26.27
CA SER A 66 4.60 -12.73 27.67
C SER A 66 4.68 -11.24 28.00
N GLY A 67 5.11 -10.39 27.07
CA GLY A 67 5.33 -8.96 27.29
C GLY A 67 4.21 -8.07 26.72
N ASP A 68 3.59 -8.48 25.63
CA ASP A 68 2.59 -7.66 24.94
C ASP A 68 1.17 -7.98 25.46
N ARG A 69 0.57 -7.07 26.21
CA ARG A 69 -0.79 -7.24 26.73
C ARG A 69 -1.85 -7.38 25.64
N THR A 70 -1.66 -6.72 24.48
CA THR A 70 -2.55 -6.82 23.32
C THR A 70 -1.71 -6.75 22.04
N LEU A 71 -2.27 -7.25 20.90
CA LEU A 71 -1.63 -7.16 19.60
C LEU A 71 -1.32 -5.70 19.23
N GLU A 72 -2.25 -4.76 19.51
CA GLU A 72 -2.06 -3.34 19.23
C GLU A 72 -0.92 -2.74 20.07
N LEU A 73 -0.79 -3.08 21.34
CA LEU A 73 0.30 -2.60 22.19
C LEU A 73 1.66 -3.14 21.73
N GLY A 74 1.72 -4.41 21.33
CA GLY A 74 2.90 -5.00 20.71
C GLY A 74 3.29 -4.29 19.43
N LEU A 75 2.31 -3.98 18.57
CA LEU A 75 2.55 -3.18 17.36
C LEU A 75 3.14 -1.80 17.69
N ARG A 76 2.53 -1.08 18.64
CA ARG A 76 2.98 0.27 19.06
C ARG A 76 4.39 0.25 19.62
N ARG A 77 4.77 -0.83 20.32
CA ARG A 77 6.13 -1.06 20.80
C ARG A 77 7.08 -1.20 19.62
N TRP A 78 6.80 -2.10 18.67
CA TRP A 78 7.62 -2.31 17.48
C TRP A 78 7.80 -1.05 16.63
N VAL A 79 6.71 -0.31 16.40
CA VAL A 79 6.77 0.95 15.66
C VAL A 79 7.70 1.94 16.37
N ARG A 80 7.58 2.09 17.68
CA ARG A 80 8.44 3.01 18.44
C ARG A 80 9.90 2.61 18.41
N GLU A 81 10.20 1.31 18.59
CA GLU A 81 11.57 0.78 18.58
C GLU A 81 12.24 0.96 17.21
N GLN A 82 11.52 0.66 16.14
CA GLN A 82 12.09 0.69 14.79
C GLN A 82 12.14 2.10 14.19
N THR A 83 11.21 2.96 14.55
CA THR A 83 11.02 4.26 13.86
C THR A 83 11.13 5.48 14.77
N GLY A 84 11.08 5.30 16.07
CA GLY A 84 11.01 6.40 17.06
C GLY A 84 9.67 7.13 17.09
N LEU A 85 8.71 6.75 16.25
CA LEU A 85 7.43 7.46 16.15
C LEU A 85 6.37 6.90 17.08
N GLY A 86 5.57 7.79 17.67
CA GLY A 86 4.31 7.44 18.32
C GLY A 86 3.17 7.50 17.31
N VAL A 87 2.35 6.45 17.25
CA VAL A 87 1.16 6.39 16.39
C VAL A 87 -0.11 6.71 17.17
N GLY A 88 -0.93 7.63 16.65
CA GLY A 88 -2.23 8.00 17.21
C GLY A 88 -3.33 7.04 16.77
N TYR A 89 -3.87 7.27 15.59
CA TYR A 89 -4.88 6.41 14.97
C TYR A 89 -4.26 5.09 14.52
N VAL A 90 -4.84 3.98 14.98
CA VAL A 90 -4.46 2.63 14.58
C VAL A 90 -5.72 1.80 14.32
N GLU A 91 -5.72 1.01 13.27
CA GLU A 91 -6.81 0.12 12.90
C GLU A 91 -6.26 -1.19 12.36
N GLN A 92 -6.80 -2.30 12.83
CA GLN A 92 -6.48 -3.61 12.27
C GLN A 92 -7.06 -3.73 10.85
N LEU A 93 -6.24 -4.17 9.91
CA LEU A 93 -6.60 -4.35 8.50
C LEU A 93 -7.11 -5.75 8.20
N TYR A 94 -6.18 -6.68 8.16
CA TYR A 94 -6.39 -8.05 7.74
C TYR A 94 -5.34 -8.97 8.37
N THR A 95 -5.62 -10.28 8.37
CA THR A 95 -4.67 -11.32 8.82
C THR A 95 -4.17 -12.08 7.60
N PHE A 96 -2.86 -12.04 7.39
CA PHE A 96 -2.17 -12.71 6.29
C PHE A 96 -1.57 -14.02 6.80
N GLY A 97 -2.09 -15.14 6.34
CA GLY A 97 -1.68 -16.46 6.82
C GLY A 97 -1.34 -17.44 5.69
N ASP A 98 -1.02 -16.94 4.49
CA ASP A 98 -0.68 -17.81 3.36
C ASP A 98 0.54 -18.66 3.66
N ARG A 99 0.51 -19.93 3.23
CA ARG A 99 1.62 -20.85 3.41
C ARG A 99 2.85 -20.35 2.65
N ASN A 100 4.01 -20.49 3.28
CA ASN A 100 5.30 -20.06 2.72
C ASN A 100 5.41 -18.56 2.41
N ARG A 101 4.59 -17.71 3.06
CA ARG A 101 4.73 -16.25 2.96
C ARG A 101 6.06 -15.76 3.52
N ASP A 102 6.59 -16.42 4.55
CA ASP A 102 7.93 -16.20 5.06
C ASP A 102 8.91 -17.25 4.48
N PRO A 103 10.04 -16.82 3.89
CA PRO A 103 11.04 -17.75 3.37
C PRO A 103 11.62 -18.73 4.40
N LEU A 104 11.59 -18.41 5.70
CA LEU A 104 12.02 -19.30 6.77
C LEU A 104 11.12 -20.54 6.88
N GLU A 105 9.81 -20.40 6.62
CA GLU A 105 8.88 -21.54 6.62
C GLU A 105 9.27 -22.59 5.59
N ARG A 106 9.75 -22.17 4.41
CA ARG A 106 10.26 -23.08 3.36
C ARG A 106 11.51 -23.86 3.77
N ARG A 107 12.24 -23.34 4.76
CA ARG A 107 13.47 -23.95 5.33
C ARG A 107 13.18 -24.74 6.61
N GLY A 108 11.92 -25.03 6.92
CA GLY A 108 11.52 -25.75 8.12
C GLY A 108 11.35 -24.89 9.36
N GLY A 109 11.37 -23.57 9.23
CA GLY A 109 11.07 -22.63 10.30
C GLY A 109 9.57 -22.56 10.62
N PRO A 110 9.19 -21.79 11.65
CA PRO A 110 7.80 -21.66 12.08
C PRO A 110 6.93 -20.99 11.01
N ARG A 111 5.64 -21.35 11.01
CA ARG A 111 4.65 -20.66 10.19
C ARG A 111 4.37 -19.28 10.77
N VAL A 112 4.47 -18.24 9.94
CA VAL A 112 4.20 -16.87 10.36
C VAL A 112 2.80 -16.46 9.90
N ILE A 113 1.95 -16.06 10.85
CA ILE A 113 0.66 -15.42 10.58
C ILE A 113 0.80 -13.95 10.95
N SER A 114 0.65 -13.05 9.99
CA SER A 114 0.77 -11.61 10.21
C SER A 114 -0.58 -10.94 10.40
N VAL A 115 -0.69 -10.17 11.47
CA VAL A 115 -1.81 -9.25 11.70
C VAL A 115 -1.37 -7.85 11.31
N ALA A 116 -1.93 -7.33 10.22
CA ALA A 116 -1.57 -6.02 9.70
C ALA A 116 -2.46 -4.91 10.26
N TYR A 117 -1.86 -3.73 10.41
CA TYR A 117 -2.50 -2.53 10.92
C TYR A 117 -2.23 -1.33 10.01
N LEU A 118 -3.19 -0.43 9.93
CA LEU A 118 -3.06 0.89 9.35
C LEU A 118 -2.91 1.91 10.47
N ALA A 119 -1.89 2.75 10.39
CA ALA A 119 -1.69 3.88 11.27
C ALA A 119 -1.61 5.19 10.47
N LEU A 120 -2.26 6.24 10.95
CA LEU A 120 -2.24 7.56 10.34
C LEU A 120 -1.49 8.52 11.27
N VAL A 121 -0.49 9.20 10.73
CA VAL A 121 0.33 10.15 11.48
C VAL A 121 0.62 11.39 10.65
N ARG A 122 0.97 12.48 11.32
CA ARG A 122 1.66 13.58 10.66
C ARG A 122 3.13 13.20 10.47
N GLU A 123 3.72 13.54 9.33
CA GLU A 123 5.11 13.22 9.06
C GLU A 123 6.02 13.82 10.15
N GLY A 124 6.80 12.93 10.76
CA GLY A 124 7.83 13.27 11.73
C GLY A 124 9.15 12.67 11.28
N LYS A 125 10.27 13.16 11.80
CA LYS A 125 11.59 12.61 11.51
C LYS A 125 11.74 11.26 12.23
N PRO A 126 11.94 10.15 11.49
CA PRO A 126 12.22 8.87 12.13
C PRO A 126 13.57 8.91 12.87
N SER A 127 13.63 8.29 14.05
CA SER A 127 14.83 8.26 14.89
C SER A 127 15.10 6.88 15.50
N GLY A 128 14.39 5.86 15.04
CA GLY A 128 14.53 4.48 15.55
C GLY A 128 15.70 3.70 14.96
N SER A 129 15.84 2.45 15.38
CA SER A 129 16.98 1.58 15.08
C SER A 129 17.05 1.05 13.64
N ALA A 130 15.95 1.09 12.89
CA ALA A 130 15.84 0.35 11.64
C ALA A 130 16.17 1.16 10.36
N GLY A 131 16.72 2.36 10.45
CA GLY A 131 16.98 3.20 9.27
C GLY A 131 15.70 3.47 8.47
N ALA A 132 14.64 3.86 9.18
CA ALA A 132 13.34 4.13 8.57
C ALA A 132 13.34 5.42 7.76
N ASP A 133 12.63 5.42 6.63
CA ASP A 133 12.54 6.56 5.73
C ASP A 133 11.13 6.73 5.15
N TRP A 134 10.73 7.98 4.88
CA TRP A 134 9.44 8.27 4.27
C TRP A 134 9.51 8.12 2.75
N CYS A 135 8.71 7.20 2.21
CA CYS A 135 8.66 6.89 0.80
C CYS A 135 7.32 7.30 0.18
N ASP A 136 7.36 7.89 -1.00
CA ASP A 136 6.14 8.07 -1.80
C ASP A 136 5.52 6.70 -2.09
N TRP A 137 4.24 6.51 -1.75
CA TRP A 137 3.60 5.21 -1.96
C TRP A 137 3.35 4.89 -3.44
N TYR A 138 3.28 5.92 -4.33
CA TYR A 138 3.12 5.69 -5.77
C TYR A 138 4.37 5.10 -6.43
N ARG A 139 5.52 5.15 -5.76
CA ARG A 139 6.70 4.39 -6.21
C ARG A 139 6.47 2.88 -6.19
N PHE A 140 5.54 2.41 -5.35
CA PHE A 140 5.14 1.00 -5.27
C PHE A 140 3.94 0.69 -6.18
N PHE A 141 3.05 1.65 -6.42
CA PHE A 141 1.83 1.49 -7.21
C PHE A 141 1.68 2.62 -8.25
N PRO A 142 2.55 2.70 -9.27
CA PRO A 142 2.54 3.80 -10.23
C PRO A 142 1.25 3.86 -11.07
N TRP A 143 0.48 2.79 -11.16
CA TRP A 143 -0.82 2.76 -11.82
C TRP A 143 -1.97 3.34 -10.98
N GLU A 144 -1.72 3.71 -9.74
CA GLU A 144 -2.73 4.26 -8.83
C GLU A 144 -2.77 5.80 -8.81
N ASP A 145 -1.80 6.49 -9.44
CA ASP A 145 -1.73 7.95 -9.48
C ASP A 145 -2.35 8.52 -10.77
N TRP A 146 -3.60 8.91 -10.68
CA TRP A 146 -4.37 9.51 -11.78
C TRP A 146 -4.41 11.03 -11.74
N ARG A 147 -3.66 11.67 -10.86
CA ARG A 147 -3.64 13.14 -10.72
C ARG A 147 -3.12 13.85 -11.97
N GLY A 148 -2.28 13.20 -12.73
CA GLY A 148 -1.77 13.67 -14.03
C GLY A 148 -2.53 13.13 -15.24
N GLY A 149 -3.67 12.47 -15.05
CA GLY A 149 -4.39 11.72 -16.06
C GLY A 149 -4.11 10.22 -15.98
N PRO A 150 -4.56 9.41 -16.95
CA PRO A 150 -4.33 7.98 -16.97
C PRO A 150 -2.84 7.63 -16.88
N PRO A 151 -2.39 6.82 -15.92
CA PRO A 151 -0.99 6.43 -15.79
C PRO A 151 -0.51 5.67 -17.04
N ALA A 152 0.57 6.15 -17.67
CA ALA A 152 1.10 5.56 -18.90
C ALA A 152 1.43 4.07 -18.78
N VAL A 153 1.77 3.60 -17.57
CA VAL A 153 2.07 2.19 -17.29
C VAL A 153 0.88 1.26 -17.56
N ILE A 154 -0.35 1.77 -17.47
CA ILE A 154 -1.56 0.98 -17.73
C ILE A 154 -1.60 0.59 -19.21
N GLY A 155 -1.61 1.54 -20.12
CA GLY A 155 -1.65 1.27 -21.56
C GLY A 155 -0.37 0.64 -22.10
N ALA A 156 0.81 1.02 -21.56
CA ALA A 156 2.08 0.51 -22.05
C ALA A 156 2.41 -0.93 -21.60
N HIS A 157 1.95 -1.37 -20.43
CA HIS A 157 2.38 -2.65 -19.85
C HIS A 157 1.24 -3.51 -19.33
N ILE A 158 0.28 -2.94 -18.58
CA ILE A 158 -0.77 -3.74 -17.93
C ILE A 158 -1.77 -4.27 -18.96
N GLU A 159 -2.29 -3.41 -19.82
CA GLU A 159 -3.28 -3.81 -20.83
C GLU A 159 -2.76 -4.86 -21.82
N PRO A 160 -1.57 -4.72 -22.42
CA PRO A 160 -1.03 -5.75 -23.30
C PRO A 160 -0.83 -7.09 -22.59
N ALA A 161 -0.36 -7.09 -21.35
CA ALA A 161 -0.18 -8.30 -20.56
C ALA A 161 -1.52 -8.98 -20.21
N LEU A 162 -2.55 -8.21 -19.90
CA LEU A 162 -3.90 -8.72 -19.67
C LEU A 162 -4.49 -9.36 -20.94
N GLU A 163 -4.36 -8.70 -22.10
CA GLU A 163 -4.82 -9.27 -23.38
C GLU A 163 -4.14 -10.60 -23.67
N ASP A 164 -2.83 -10.68 -23.44
CA ASP A 164 -2.07 -11.90 -23.64
C ASP A 164 -2.48 -13.00 -22.66
N TRP A 165 -2.67 -12.67 -21.38
CA TRP A 165 -3.14 -13.60 -20.34
C TRP A 165 -4.53 -14.16 -20.64
N VAL A 166 -5.43 -13.34 -21.16
CA VAL A 166 -6.77 -13.73 -21.63
C VAL A 166 -6.66 -14.63 -22.86
N ARG A 167 -5.82 -14.26 -23.84
CA ARG A 167 -5.67 -14.99 -25.11
C ARG A 167 -5.10 -16.39 -24.93
N ARG A 168 -4.17 -16.57 -23.97
CA ARG A 168 -3.53 -17.86 -23.68
C ARG A 168 -4.45 -18.86 -23.01
N GLU A 169 -5.58 -18.44 -22.49
CA GLU A 169 -6.55 -19.33 -21.85
C GLU A 169 -7.31 -20.13 -22.93
N PRO A 170 -7.19 -21.46 -22.97
CA PRO A 170 -7.86 -22.29 -23.97
C PRO A 170 -9.36 -22.40 -23.71
N ASP A 171 -9.79 -22.45 -22.44
CA ASP A 171 -11.19 -22.57 -22.08
C ASP A 171 -11.93 -21.25 -22.35
N ARG A 172 -13.00 -21.33 -23.15
CA ARG A 172 -13.76 -20.13 -23.56
C ARG A 172 -14.45 -19.44 -22.38
N ARG A 173 -14.96 -20.21 -21.41
CA ARG A 173 -15.63 -19.68 -20.23
C ARG A 173 -14.64 -18.98 -19.31
N VAL A 174 -13.53 -19.64 -18.97
CA VAL A 174 -12.47 -19.07 -18.13
C VAL A 174 -11.86 -17.85 -18.81
N ARG A 175 -11.72 -17.85 -20.14
CA ARG A 175 -11.26 -16.69 -20.91
C ARG A 175 -12.21 -15.49 -20.77
N ALA A 176 -13.52 -15.71 -20.79
CA ALA A 176 -14.49 -14.65 -20.57
C ALA A 176 -14.43 -14.09 -19.14
N GLU A 177 -14.34 -14.95 -18.14
CA GLU A 177 -14.17 -14.58 -16.73
C GLU A 177 -12.89 -13.77 -16.49
N ARG A 178 -11.75 -14.18 -17.08
CA ARG A 178 -10.49 -13.44 -17.02
C ARG A 178 -10.61 -12.04 -17.64
N ARG A 179 -11.29 -11.94 -18.78
CA ARG A 179 -11.51 -10.66 -19.46
C ARG A 179 -12.34 -9.73 -18.60
N GLU A 180 -13.48 -10.19 -18.11
CA GLU A 180 -14.37 -9.42 -17.24
C GLU A 180 -13.62 -8.96 -15.98
N ARG A 181 -12.88 -9.84 -15.31
CA ARG A 181 -12.08 -9.51 -14.16
C ARG A 181 -11.03 -8.43 -14.48
N GLY A 182 -10.34 -8.54 -15.61
CA GLY A 182 -9.40 -7.53 -16.08
C GLY A 182 -10.05 -6.17 -16.32
N ASP A 183 -11.20 -6.16 -16.99
CA ASP A 183 -11.94 -4.94 -17.30
C ASP A 183 -12.46 -4.25 -16.03
N ILE A 184 -13.01 -5.01 -15.09
CA ILE A 184 -13.53 -4.50 -13.81
C ILE A 184 -12.41 -3.90 -12.93
N HIS A 185 -11.24 -4.55 -12.84
CA HIS A 185 -10.19 -4.09 -11.93
C HIS A 185 -9.36 -2.95 -12.51
N VAL A 186 -9.19 -2.90 -13.83
CA VAL A 186 -8.37 -1.86 -14.50
C VAL A 186 -9.22 -0.74 -15.12
N GLY A 187 -10.55 -0.83 -15.02
CA GLY A 187 -11.45 0.19 -15.53
C GLY A 187 -11.46 0.28 -17.05
N ARG A 188 -11.62 -0.86 -17.76
CA ARG A 188 -11.58 -0.96 -19.21
C ARG A 188 -12.97 -1.25 -19.79
N ARG A 189 -13.14 -1.00 -21.11
CA ARG A 189 -14.35 -1.36 -21.87
C ARG A 189 -15.66 -0.94 -21.20
N GLY A 190 -15.68 0.28 -20.66
CA GLY A 190 -16.85 0.85 -20.00
C GLY A 190 -16.97 0.53 -18.51
N ALA A 191 -16.13 -0.32 -17.95
CA ALA A 191 -16.05 -0.49 -16.49
C ALA A 191 -15.38 0.74 -15.86
N PRO A 192 -15.92 1.29 -14.75
CA PRO A 192 -15.30 2.44 -14.10
C PRO A 192 -14.01 2.05 -13.34
N TRP A 193 -13.07 2.96 -13.27
CA TRP A 193 -11.95 2.84 -12.33
C TRP A 193 -12.46 3.06 -10.91
N VAL A 194 -12.32 2.04 -10.06
CA VAL A 194 -12.73 2.10 -8.65
C VAL A 194 -11.49 2.28 -7.78
N PRO A 195 -11.27 3.45 -7.18
CA PRO A 195 -10.04 3.75 -6.42
C PRO A 195 -9.76 2.79 -5.26
N GLU A 196 -10.79 2.20 -4.66
CA GLU A 196 -10.66 1.29 -3.52
C GLU A 196 -10.13 -0.10 -3.89
N ARG A 197 -10.22 -0.49 -5.16
CA ARG A 197 -9.77 -1.82 -5.63
C ARG A 197 -8.25 -1.93 -5.82
N VAL A 198 -7.49 -1.36 -4.90
CA VAL A 198 -6.01 -1.39 -4.97
C VAL A 198 -5.47 -2.80 -4.81
N LEU A 199 -6.01 -3.55 -3.85
CA LEU A 199 -5.60 -4.94 -3.60
C LEU A 199 -5.91 -5.83 -4.80
N GLU A 200 -7.13 -5.77 -5.30
CA GLU A 200 -7.59 -6.62 -6.40
C GLU A 200 -6.78 -6.34 -7.69
N ARG A 201 -6.41 -5.07 -7.94
CA ARG A 201 -5.51 -4.72 -9.03
C ARG A 201 -4.10 -5.28 -8.82
N TYR A 202 -3.55 -5.12 -7.62
CA TYR A 202 -2.25 -5.67 -7.30
C TYR A 202 -2.23 -7.20 -7.46
N GLU A 203 -3.24 -7.91 -6.96
CA GLU A 203 -3.39 -9.36 -7.10
C GLU A 203 -3.45 -9.78 -8.57
N LEU A 204 -4.20 -9.07 -9.39
CA LEU A 204 -4.26 -9.31 -10.83
C LEU A 204 -2.90 -9.09 -11.49
N ILE A 205 -2.21 -7.98 -11.17
CA ILE A 205 -0.87 -7.66 -11.68
C ILE A 205 0.16 -8.71 -11.24
N TYR A 206 0.04 -9.22 -10.01
CA TYR A 206 0.86 -10.31 -9.49
C TYR A 206 0.58 -11.63 -10.25
N GLU A 207 -0.68 -11.99 -10.45
CA GLU A 207 -1.09 -13.21 -11.14
C GLU A 207 -0.60 -13.27 -12.60
N ILE A 208 -0.72 -12.15 -13.32
CA ILE A 208 -0.25 -12.06 -14.71
C ILE A 208 1.27 -11.92 -14.83
N GLY A 209 2.00 -11.90 -13.71
CA GLY A 209 3.46 -11.93 -13.66
C GLY A 209 4.17 -10.60 -13.85
N LEU A 210 3.44 -9.47 -13.73
CA LEU A 210 4.02 -8.13 -13.85
C LEU A 210 4.61 -7.61 -12.52
N ALA A 211 4.17 -8.10 -11.37
CA ALA A 211 4.79 -7.77 -10.09
C ALA A 211 6.11 -8.54 -9.93
N ALA A 212 7.16 -7.86 -9.48
CA ALA A 212 8.47 -8.49 -9.26
C ALA A 212 8.40 -9.61 -8.21
N GLU A 213 7.55 -9.45 -7.21
CA GLU A 213 7.28 -10.44 -6.17
C GLU A 213 6.77 -11.76 -6.74
N SER A 214 6.00 -11.73 -7.82
CA SER A 214 5.47 -12.94 -8.45
C SER A 214 6.58 -13.84 -9.03
N ALA A 215 7.67 -13.27 -9.52
CA ALA A 215 8.82 -14.02 -10.00
C ALA A 215 9.62 -14.62 -8.83
N ARG A 216 9.86 -13.84 -7.78
CA ARG A 216 10.52 -14.28 -6.56
C ARG A 216 9.79 -15.46 -5.92
N ASP A 217 8.46 -15.37 -5.77
CA ASP A 217 7.67 -16.31 -4.99
C ASP A 217 7.43 -17.64 -5.75
N ARG A 218 7.51 -17.63 -7.08
CA ARG A 218 7.45 -18.86 -7.89
C ARG A 218 8.74 -19.68 -7.84
N GLY A 219 9.74 -19.25 -7.10
CA GLY A 219 11.04 -19.92 -7.01
C GLY A 219 11.80 -19.90 -8.34
N VAL A 220 11.46 -19.01 -9.21
CA VAL A 220 11.99 -18.93 -10.56
C VAL A 220 13.25 -18.08 -10.55
N SER A 221 14.37 -18.70 -10.15
CA SER A 221 15.56 -18.67 -10.98
C SER A 221 15.30 -19.50 -12.23
N ARG A 222 14.18 -19.29 -12.91
CA ARG A 222 13.96 -19.85 -14.22
C ARG A 222 14.69 -18.95 -15.20
N PRO A 223 15.70 -19.45 -15.93
CA PRO A 223 16.11 -18.75 -17.12
C PRO A 223 14.84 -18.54 -17.94
N ALA A 224 14.64 -17.31 -18.43
CA ALA A 224 13.55 -17.05 -19.37
C ALA A 224 13.57 -18.18 -20.39
N PRO A 225 12.41 -18.79 -20.74
CA PRO A 225 12.39 -19.80 -21.77
C PRO A 225 13.16 -19.23 -22.94
N SER A 226 14.21 -19.96 -23.35
CA SER A 226 15.06 -19.59 -24.46
C SER A 226 14.15 -19.26 -25.63
N GLY A 227 14.09 -17.99 -26.04
CA GLY A 227 13.56 -17.63 -27.31
C GLY A 227 12.42 -16.65 -27.42
N ALA A 228 11.70 -16.28 -26.38
CA ALA A 228 10.73 -15.18 -26.50
C ALA A 228 10.60 -14.40 -25.21
N PRO A 229 10.61 -13.03 -25.26
CA PRO A 229 10.12 -12.23 -24.17
C PRO A 229 8.66 -12.66 -23.89
N PRO A 230 8.15 -12.54 -22.64
CA PRO A 230 6.73 -12.72 -22.40
C PRO A 230 6.01 -11.84 -23.43
N SER A 231 5.12 -12.47 -24.21
CA SER A 231 4.35 -11.81 -25.26
C SER A 231 3.56 -10.67 -24.60
N GLY A 232 4.01 -9.44 -24.80
CA GLY A 232 3.55 -8.26 -24.09
C GLY A 232 4.71 -7.33 -23.65
N ALA A 233 5.97 -7.75 -23.72
CA ALA A 233 7.07 -6.83 -23.69
C ALA A 233 7.08 -6.03 -25.00
N PRO A 234 7.20 -4.68 -24.98
CA PRO A 234 7.25 -3.90 -26.20
C PRO A 234 8.41 -4.38 -27.08
N PRO A 235 8.22 -4.42 -28.42
CA PRO A 235 9.29 -4.76 -29.34
C PRO A 235 10.43 -3.73 -29.17
N GLY A 236 11.57 -4.16 -28.68
CA GLY A 236 12.74 -3.32 -28.36
C GLY A 236 13.45 -3.65 -27.05
N ASP A 237 12.84 -4.39 -26.14
CA ASP A 237 13.45 -4.78 -24.85
C ASP A 237 14.22 -6.13 -24.90
N ALA A 238 14.71 -6.51 -26.08
CA ALA A 238 15.38 -7.82 -26.28
C ALA A 238 16.82 -7.87 -25.76
N GLU A 239 17.43 -6.76 -25.36
CA GLU A 239 18.79 -6.71 -24.82
C GLU A 239 18.82 -7.04 -23.31
N PRO A 240 19.83 -7.77 -22.81
CA PRO A 240 19.93 -8.19 -21.41
C PRO A 240 19.87 -7.04 -20.38
N GLY A 241 20.36 -5.84 -20.72
CA GLY A 241 20.30 -4.65 -19.86
C GLY A 241 18.94 -3.92 -19.86
N ARG A 242 18.06 -4.19 -20.83
CA ARG A 242 16.72 -3.58 -20.93
C ARG A 242 15.64 -4.41 -20.22
N ARG A 243 15.92 -5.70 -19.92
CA ARG A 243 14.94 -6.60 -19.29
C ARG A 243 14.50 -6.17 -17.88
N ASP A 244 15.25 -5.33 -17.20
CA ASP A 244 14.89 -4.79 -15.88
C ASP A 244 14.18 -3.43 -15.93
N GLY A 245 14.20 -2.75 -17.05
CA GLY A 245 13.63 -1.42 -17.20
C GLY A 245 12.10 -1.36 -17.05
N TRP A 246 11.36 -2.36 -17.56
CA TRP A 246 9.91 -2.43 -17.40
C TRP A 246 9.48 -2.81 -16.00
N ARG A 247 10.25 -3.69 -15.31
CA ARG A 247 9.97 -4.07 -13.91
C ARG A 247 10.06 -2.87 -12.98
N LYS A 248 11.03 -1.98 -13.21
CA LYS A 248 11.12 -0.71 -12.48
C LYS A 248 9.90 0.20 -12.72
N ARG A 249 9.33 0.17 -13.94
CA ARG A 249 8.10 0.90 -14.29
C ARG A 249 6.85 0.32 -13.64
N MET A 250 6.84 -0.98 -13.31
CA MET A 250 5.78 -1.65 -12.54
C MET A 250 5.90 -1.44 -11.02
N GLY A 251 6.63 -0.42 -10.60
CA GLY A 251 6.83 -0.05 -9.22
C GLY A 251 7.89 -0.89 -8.50
N GLN A 252 8.38 -0.33 -7.41
CA GLN A 252 9.42 -0.98 -6.62
C GLN A 252 8.86 -2.18 -5.84
N PRO A 253 9.60 -3.29 -5.79
CA PRO A 253 9.22 -4.43 -4.97
C PRO A 253 9.42 -4.13 -3.48
N MET A 254 8.67 -4.86 -2.66
CA MET A 254 8.85 -4.88 -1.21
C MET A 254 9.27 -6.25 -0.72
N ALA A 255 9.80 -6.28 0.51
CA ALA A 255 10.12 -7.52 1.20
C ALA A 255 8.86 -8.36 1.44
N LEU A 256 8.99 -9.67 1.47
CA LEU A 256 7.91 -10.61 1.74
C LEU A 256 6.66 -10.30 0.88
N ASP A 257 5.50 -10.29 1.50
CA ASP A 257 4.22 -9.86 0.94
C ASP A 257 3.81 -8.44 1.38
N HIS A 258 4.77 -7.62 1.82
CA HIS A 258 4.51 -6.28 2.36
C HIS A 258 3.84 -5.34 1.36
N ARG A 259 4.11 -5.51 0.05
CA ARG A 259 3.40 -4.74 -0.99
C ARG A 259 1.91 -5.12 -1.07
N ARG A 260 1.55 -6.38 -0.83
CA ARG A 260 0.17 -6.85 -0.71
C ARG A 260 -0.52 -6.25 0.51
N ILE A 261 0.18 -6.23 1.65
CA ILE A 261 -0.29 -5.58 2.88
C ILE A 261 -0.52 -4.09 2.65
N LEU A 262 0.42 -3.41 1.98
CA LEU A 262 0.30 -2.01 1.62
C LEU A 262 -0.89 -1.75 0.68
N ALA A 263 -1.10 -2.60 -0.35
CA ALA A 263 -2.26 -2.50 -1.24
C ALA A 263 -3.59 -2.61 -0.48
N THR A 264 -3.66 -3.52 0.50
CA THR A 264 -4.82 -3.67 1.39
C THR A 264 -5.06 -2.39 2.21
N ALA A 265 -3.99 -1.80 2.75
CA ALA A 265 -4.08 -0.56 3.53
C ALA A 265 -4.57 0.62 2.69
N LEU A 266 -4.05 0.77 1.46
CA LEU A 266 -4.47 1.84 0.55
C LEU A 266 -5.94 1.71 0.16
N GLY A 267 -6.38 0.51 -0.24
CA GLY A 267 -7.77 0.25 -0.57
C GLY A 267 -8.70 0.55 0.59
N ARG A 268 -8.33 0.10 1.80
CA ARG A 268 -9.06 0.36 3.04
C ARG A 268 -9.14 1.85 3.35
N LEU A 269 -8.01 2.57 3.25
CA LEU A 269 -7.96 4.01 3.51
C LEU A 269 -8.83 4.78 2.53
N ARG A 270 -8.72 4.52 1.23
CA ARG A 270 -9.54 5.15 0.19
C ARG A 270 -11.05 4.89 0.40
N GLY A 271 -11.41 3.66 0.75
CA GLY A 271 -12.79 3.34 1.12
C GLY A 271 -13.24 4.14 2.34
N LYS A 272 -12.40 4.21 3.38
CA LYS A 272 -12.73 4.88 4.64
C LYS A 272 -12.91 6.39 4.49
N LEU A 273 -12.16 7.05 3.59
CA LEU A 273 -12.32 8.48 3.30
C LEU A 273 -13.77 8.84 2.91
N LYS A 274 -14.53 7.91 2.33
CA LYS A 274 -15.92 8.13 1.91
C LYS A 274 -16.90 8.29 3.07
N TYR A 275 -16.65 7.60 4.19
CA TYR A 275 -17.62 7.53 5.30
C TYR A 275 -17.04 7.84 6.69
N ARG A 276 -15.74 8.05 6.81
CA ARG A 276 -15.07 8.43 8.06
C ARG A 276 -14.16 9.64 7.87
N PRO A 277 -14.08 10.55 8.81
CA PRO A 277 -13.29 11.77 8.71
C PRO A 277 -11.80 11.54 9.05
N VAL A 278 -11.26 10.36 8.70
CA VAL A 278 -9.88 9.96 9.04
C VAL A 278 -8.79 10.83 8.40
N VAL A 279 -9.13 11.57 7.36
CA VAL A 279 -8.21 12.54 6.71
C VAL A 279 -7.69 13.59 7.68
N PHE A 280 -8.47 13.95 8.70
CA PHE A 280 -8.08 14.97 9.68
C PHE A 280 -6.98 14.51 10.63
N GLU A 281 -6.73 13.22 10.76
CA GLU A 281 -5.56 12.69 11.49
C GLU A 281 -4.23 13.03 10.81
N LEU A 282 -4.26 13.29 9.50
CA LEU A 282 -3.10 13.63 8.68
C LEU A 282 -2.85 15.13 8.56
N LEU A 283 -3.79 15.95 9.04
CA LEU A 283 -3.74 17.41 8.96
C LEU A 283 -3.30 18.05 10.30
N PRO A 284 -2.69 19.24 10.27
CA PRO A 284 -2.52 20.02 11.47
C PRO A 284 -3.88 20.39 12.09
N ALA A 285 -3.89 20.81 13.37
CA ALA A 285 -5.12 21.20 14.07
C ALA A 285 -5.89 22.30 13.33
N GLU A 286 -5.18 23.17 12.65
CA GLU A 286 -5.72 24.19 11.77
C GLU A 286 -5.07 24.08 10.39
N PHE A 287 -5.89 24.15 9.36
CA PHE A 287 -5.50 23.91 7.97
C PHE A 287 -6.32 24.79 7.02
N THR A 288 -5.81 25.01 5.83
CA THR A 288 -6.57 25.65 4.74
C THR A 288 -7.38 24.61 3.97
N LEU A 289 -8.48 25.00 3.33
CA LEU A 289 -9.23 24.09 2.44
C LEU A 289 -8.37 23.57 1.28
N LEU A 290 -7.40 24.35 0.82
CA LEU A 290 -6.41 23.89 -0.17
C LEU A 290 -5.52 22.79 0.40
N GLY A 291 -5.09 22.92 1.66
CA GLY A 291 -4.32 21.88 2.35
C GLY A 291 -5.12 20.56 2.45
N LEU A 292 -6.38 20.65 2.86
CA LEU A 292 -7.28 19.49 2.90
C LEU A 292 -7.47 18.87 1.49
N GLN A 293 -7.66 19.70 0.46
CA GLN A 293 -7.79 19.25 -0.94
C GLN A 293 -6.56 18.45 -1.37
N ARG A 294 -5.35 18.98 -1.13
CA ARG A 294 -4.09 18.31 -1.50
C ARG A 294 -3.94 16.95 -0.83
N VAL A 295 -4.29 16.86 0.47
CA VAL A 295 -4.24 15.59 1.19
C VAL A 295 -5.23 14.59 0.59
N LEU A 296 -6.46 14.99 0.30
CA LEU A 296 -7.46 14.12 -0.32
C LEU A 296 -7.07 13.68 -1.73
N GLU A 297 -6.52 14.58 -2.55
CA GLU A 297 -5.99 14.27 -3.89
C GLU A 297 -4.80 13.31 -3.80
N ALA A 298 -3.90 13.54 -2.85
CA ALA A 298 -2.75 12.67 -2.61
C ALA A 298 -3.19 11.25 -2.28
N LEU A 299 -4.11 11.07 -1.34
CA LEU A 299 -4.60 9.76 -0.91
C LEU A 299 -5.47 9.09 -1.97
N GLY A 300 -6.34 9.87 -2.63
CA GLY A 300 -7.28 9.37 -3.63
C GLY A 300 -6.62 9.03 -4.97
N GLY A 301 -5.46 9.64 -5.26
CA GLY A 301 -4.79 9.53 -6.55
C GLY A 301 -5.53 10.24 -7.69
N VAL A 302 -6.40 11.21 -7.39
CA VAL A 302 -7.24 11.91 -8.37
C VAL A 302 -7.27 13.39 -8.07
N ARG A 303 -7.46 14.22 -9.10
CA ARG A 303 -7.70 15.65 -8.89
C ARG A 303 -9.15 15.90 -8.50
N LEU A 304 -9.35 16.78 -7.54
CA LEU A 304 -10.65 17.20 -7.06
C LEU A 304 -10.99 18.61 -7.56
N HIS A 305 -12.22 18.78 -8.00
CA HIS A 305 -12.68 20.12 -8.34
C HIS A 305 -12.89 20.95 -7.06
N LYS A 306 -12.22 22.10 -6.95
CA LYS A 306 -12.18 22.97 -5.76
C LYS A 306 -13.58 23.28 -5.21
N GLN A 307 -14.53 23.64 -6.08
CA GLN A 307 -15.89 23.98 -5.67
C GLN A 307 -16.67 22.77 -5.13
N ASN A 308 -16.45 21.59 -5.71
CA ASN A 308 -17.08 20.35 -5.23
C ASN A 308 -16.59 19.98 -3.83
N LEU A 309 -15.29 20.10 -3.59
CA LEU A 309 -14.73 19.82 -2.26
C LEU A 309 -15.28 20.83 -1.23
N ARG A 310 -15.24 22.12 -1.55
CA ARG A 310 -15.76 23.17 -0.66
C ARG A 310 -17.20 22.90 -0.28
N ARG A 311 -18.06 22.67 -1.26
CA ARG A 311 -19.46 22.31 -1.03
C ARG A 311 -19.61 21.08 -0.15
N LEU A 312 -18.80 20.03 -0.40
CA LEU A 312 -18.85 18.78 0.34
C LEU A 312 -18.53 18.97 1.83
N VAL A 313 -17.47 19.71 2.17
CA VAL A 313 -17.05 19.91 3.56
C VAL A 313 -17.95 20.92 4.30
N GLU A 314 -18.44 21.93 3.61
CA GLU A 314 -19.38 22.92 4.17
C GLU A 314 -20.77 22.30 4.40
N THR A 315 -21.36 21.64 3.39
CA THR A 315 -22.64 20.94 3.53
C THR A 315 -22.53 19.75 4.49
N GLY A 316 -21.39 19.07 4.50
CA GLY A 316 -21.07 18.01 5.46
C GLY A 316 -20.91 18.52 6.88
N GLY A 317 -20.69 19.81 7.09
CA GLY A 317 -20.42 20.42 8.39
C GLY A 317 -19.17 19.81 9.04
N LEU A 318 -18.21 19.35 8.23
CA LEU A 318 -17.01 18.67 8.72
C LEU A 318 -15.97 19.64 9.28
N VAL A 319 -16.02 20.89 8.84
CA VAL A 319 -15.05 21.91 9.20
C VAL A 319 -15.75 23.17 9.69
N GLU A 320 -15.07 23.93 10.53
CA GLU A 320 -15.51 25.26 10.98
C GLU A 320 -14.37 26.26 10.80
N GLY A 321 -14.70 27.46 10.36
CA GLY A 321 -13.74 28.56 10.23
C GLY A 321 -13.23 29.00 11.60
N THR A 322 -11.94 29.32 11.68
CA THR A 322 -11.33 29.80 12.92
C THR A 322 -11.31 31.33 13.04
N GLY A 323 -11.67 32.02 11.95
CA GLY A 323 -11.51 33.48 11.83
C GLY A 323 -10.06 33.94 11.68
N ARG A 324 -9.11 33.01 11.64
CA ARG A 324 -7.67 33.26 11.41
C ARG A 324 -7.30 32.98 9.96
N PHE A 325 -6.21 33.60 9.51
CA PHE A 325 -5.75 33.49 8.13
C PHE A 325 -4.28 33.09 8.08
N ASP A 326 -3.94 32.20 7.13
CA ASP A 326 -2.55 31.92 6.75
C ASP A 326 -2.08 32.99 5.76
N LEU A 327 -1.06 33.74 6.14
CA LEU A 327 -0.45 34.80 5.34
C LEU A 327 0.68 34.28 4.43
N ARG A 328 1.11 33.03 4.58
CA ARG A 328 2.25 32.44 3.87
C ARG A 328 1.86 31.82 2.52
N THR A 329 0.73 32.25 1.96
CA THR A 329 0.17 31.62 0.74
C THR A 329 0.72 32.18 -0.57
N GLY A 330 1.60 33.19 -0.55
CA GLY A 330 2.12 33.85 -1.75
C GLY A 330 1.08 34.64 -2.55
N GLY A 331 -0.13 34.84 -2.01
CA GLY A 331 -1.24 35.55 -2.62
C GLY A 331 -2.24 36.05 -1.56
N ARG A 332 -3.55 36.02 -1.90
CA ARG A 332 -4.59 36.40 -0.93
C ARG A 332 -4.54 35.51 0.31
N PRO A 333 -4.59 36.07 1.54
CA PRO A 333 -4.65 35.30 2.77
C PRO A 333 -5.72 34.20 2.72
N ALA A 334 -5.37 32.99 3.13
CA ALA A 334 -6.28 31.86 3.15
C ALA A 334 -6.84 31.64 4.56
N GLU A 335 -8.17 31.58 4.69
CA GLU A 335 -8.81 31.27 5.97
C GLU A 335 -8.39 29.90 6.48
N LEU A 336 -8.14 29.83 7.80
CA LEU A 336 -7.84 28.59 8.52
C LEU A 336 -9.13 28.00 9.07
N PHE A 337 -9.24 26.68 8.88
CA PHE A 337 -10.33 25.84 9.34
C PHE A 337 -9.82 24.83 10.35
N ARG A 338 -10.71 24.32 11.19
CA ARG A 338 -10.46 23.16 12.05
C ARG A 338 -11.53 22.09 11.86
N PHE A 339 -11.21 20.85 12.18
CA PHE A 339 -12.18 19.76 12.15
C PHE A 339 -13.22 19.93 13.26
N ARG A 340 -14.50 19.91 12.90
CA ARG A 340 -15.63 20.00 13.82
C ARG A 340 -15.94 18.63 14.41
N ARG A 341 -15.34 18.34 15.57
CA ARG A 341 -15.48 17.02 16.23
C ARG A 341 -16.91 16.66 16.62
N SER A 342 -17.80 17.63 16.82
CA SER A 342 -19.21 17.37 17.15
C SER A 342 -19.93 16.58 16.06
N VAL A 343 -19.50 16.68 14.80
CA VAL A 343 -20.07 15.91 13.67
C VAL A 343 -20.03 14.40 13.90
N LEU A 344 -19.08 13.90 14.67
CA LEU A 344 -18.98 12.47 15.00
C LEU A 344 -20.15 11.97 15.86
N ARG A 345 -20.77 12.88 16.64
CA ARG A 345 -21.96 12.57 17.43
C ARG A 345 -23.27 12.78 16.63
N GLU A 346 -23.24 13.69 15.68
CA GLU A 346 -24.40 14.10 14.89
C GLU A 346 -24.67 13.14 13.72
N ARG A 347 -23.61 12.54 13.16
CA ARG A 347 -23.69 11.71 11.95
C ARG A 347 -22.88 10.41 12.08
N PRO A 348 -23.52 9.24 11.94
CA PRO A 348 -22.83 7.94 11.99
C PRO A 348 -21.81 7.76 10.86
N ALA A 349 -22.04 8.40 9.69
CA ALA A 349 -21.15 8.35 8.53
C ALA A 349 -20.80 9.79 8.09
N SER A 350 -19.66 10.28 8.56
CA SER A 350 -19.20 11.67 8.37
C SER A 350 -17.92 11.77 7.53
N GLY A 351 -17.80 10.96 6.47
CA GLY A 351 -16.66 10.96 5.57
C GLY A 351 -16.70 12.05 4.51
N VAL A 352 -15.56 12.25 3.86
CA VAL A 352 -15.42 13.09 2.66
C VAL A 352 -15.57 12.17 1.45
N GLY A 353 -16.73 12.17 0.81
CA GLY A 353 -16.98 11.38 -0.39
C GLY A 353 -16.02 11.77 -1.53
N LEU A 354 -15.16 10.86 -1.96
CA LEU A 354 -14.36 11.07 -3.17
C LEU A 354 -15.24 10.81 -4.40
N PRO A 355 -15.22 11.70 -5.41
CA PRO A 355 -15.91 11.43 -6.67
C PRO A 355 -15.26 10.22 -7.36
N GLY A 356 -16.07 9.35 -7.94
CA GLY A 356 -15.57 8.28 -8.81
C GLY A 356 -14.92 8.85 -10.06
N ILE A 357 -13.88 8.21 -10.56
CA ILE A 357 -13.30 8.52 -11.87
C ILE A 357 -14.27 7.99 -12.93
N ARG A 358 -14.89 8.90 -13.68
CA ARG A 358 -15.59 8.53 -14.91
C ARG A 358 -14.59 8.62 -16.04
N HIS A 359 -14.32 7.50 -16.72
CA HIS A 359 -13.68 7.56 -18.03
C HIS A 359 -14.67 8.27 -18.97
N GLY A 360 -14.22 9.36 -19.58
CA GLY A 360 -14.95 9.94 -20.69
C GLY A 360 -15.10 8.88 -21.78
N ALA A 361 -16.29 8.85 -22.37
CA ALA A 361 -16.61 8.02 -23.52
C ALA A 361 -15.72 8.34 -24.71
#